data_4e1b5a5d13ce1e73b3df917baaa96341
#
_entry.id   4e1b5a5d13ce1e73b3df917baaa96341
#
_cell.length_a   1.000
_cell.length_b   1.000
_cell.length_c   1.000
_cell.angle_alpha   90.00
_cell.angle_beta   90.00
_cell.angle_gamma   90.00
#
_symmetry.space_group_name_H-M   'P 1'
#
loop_
_entity.id
_entity.type
_entity.pdbx_description
1 polymer ?
#
loop_
_entity_poly.entity_id
_entity_poly.type
_entity_poly.pdbx_seq_one_letter_code
_entity_poly.pdbx_strand_id
1 'polypeptide(L)'
;MSGVEEPIILLGRNDIEKLLSRHLRAGLIGFRRFRDCGVVEGQEHIVAERRTIVIDPVTRIEGHSKITLHLNEEGQVYDAQFHVTQFRGFEKFCEGRPFSEMPALMARICGICPVSHLIASAKACDALLAVRIPPTADKLRRIFGLAQVVQSHALSLFHLSSPDILLGMDADPAKSNIFGVLEKNPQLAKDGIALRKFGQQIIERLGGKRIHPAWVVPGGVSDPLTADDRDAILKTIPDALAIAERSIVWLKGTIEGFRQEIASFGNFPTLFMGIVKPDGGLTFYDGKIRFVDASGTLVAKDLDPADYQEFLGEKVEPWSYLKSTYYKPKGYSEGVYRVGPLARLNVADRCGTPRADQELAEFQELQRTAVLSSFHYHHARLIEILYCIERMESLLNDPEILDKHVRAIAKANALEGVGAAEAPRGTLFHHYKIDEQGLIRWANLVIATGQNNLAMNKSVLQVAKHYVKGEKITHGMLNRVEAVIRAYDPCLSCSTHAAGKMAMQIQLLSPDGAVLDEVVRN
;
A
#
# COMPACT_ATOMS: atom_id res chain seq x y z
N MET A 1 44.08 4.09 -10.14
CA MET A 1 44.63 2.73 -10.10
C MET A 1 43.47 1.78 -9.93
N SER A 2 43.32 0.99 -10.93
CA SER A 2 42.64 -0.28 -11.17
C SER A 2 41.16 -0.40 -10.73
N GLY A 3 40.32 -0.23 -11.73
CA GLY A 3 38.95 -0.75 -11.74
C GLY A 3 38.97 -2.28 -11.76
N VAL A 4 37.96 -2.86 -11.11
CA VAL A 4 37.54 -4.21 -11.37
C VAL A 4 36.11 -4.12 -11.84
N GLU A 5 35.89 -4.19 -13.14
CA GLU A 5 34.62 -4.49 -13.75
C GLU A 5 34.31 -5.97 -13.49
N GLU A 6 33.28 -6.25 -12.71
CA GLU A 6 32.70 -7.61 -12.68
C GLU A 6 31.84 -7.81 -13.93
N PRO A 7 32.05 -8.94 -14.65
CA PRO A 7 31.28 -9.20 -15.86
C PRO A 7 29.84 -9.59 -15.55
N ILE A 8 28.90 -8.98 -16.26
CA ILE A 8 27.51 -9.40 -16.31
C ILE A 8 27.48 -10.80 -16.97
N ILE A 9 27.33 -11.83 -16.16
CA ILE A 9 27.12 -13.20 -16.65
C ILE A 9 25.67 -13.29 -17.12
N LEU A 10 25.46 -13.28 -18.43
CA LEU A 10 24.22 -13.70 -19.07
C LEU A 10 24.08 -15.21 -18.91
N LEU A 11 23.29 -15.65 -17.95
CA LEU A 11 22.98 -17.07 -17.78
C LEU A 11 22.18 -17.58 -18.97
N GLY A 12 22.66 -18.61 -19.61
CA GLY A 12 21.98 -19.30 -20.70
C GLY A 12 20.75 -20.05 -20.22
N ARG A 13 19.82 -20.35 -21.13
CA ARG A 13 18.55 -21.04 -20.86
C ARG A 13 18.71 -22.30 -19.98
N ASN A 14 19.79 -23.07 -20.17
CA ASN A 14 20.10 -24.29 -19.43
C ASN A 14 20.54 -24.02 -17.98
N ASP A 15 21.10 -22.86 -17.68
CA ASP A 15 21.52 -22.49 -16.32
C ASP A 15 20.32 -22.02 -15.49
N ILE A 16 19.35 -21.39 -16.12
CA ILE A 16 18.08 -21.02 -15.50
C ILE A 16 17.27 -22.27 -15.14
N GLU A 17 17.21 -23.27 -16.02
CA GLU A 17 16.53 -24.54 -15.74
C GLU A 17 17.19 -25.34 -14.60
N LYS A 18 18.54 -25.32 -14.50
CA LYS A 18 19.25 -25.94 -13.38
C LYS A 18 19.06 -25.19 -12.05
N LEU A 19 18.97 -23.87 -12.08
CA LEU A 19 18.68 -23.08 -10.88
C LEU A 19 17.25 -23.34 -10.39
N LEU A 20 16.29 -23.39 -11.30
CA LEU A 20 14.89 -23.70 -11.01
C LEU A 20 14.71 -25.13 -10.48
N SER A 21 15.44 -26.12 -11.05
CA SER A 21 15.37 -27.51 -10.59
C SER A 21 15.98 -27.72 -9.19
N ARG A 22 16.98 -26.93 -8.81
CA ARG A 22 17.58 -26.96 -7.46
C ARG A 22 16.67 -26.31 -6.41
N HIS A 23 15.94 -25.24 -6.75
CA HIS A 23 15.01 -24.58 -5.84
C HIS A 23 13.68 -25.34 -5.69
N LEU A 24 13.27 -26.08 -6.72
CA LEU A 24 12.09 -26.97 -6.66
C LEU A 24 12.33 -28.25 -5.84
N ARG A 25 13.60 -28.67 -5.63
CA ARG A 25 13.96 -29.81 -4.77
C ARG A 25 14.20 -29.45 -3.31
N ALA A 26 14.33 -28.16 -2.99
CA ALA A 26 14.45 -27.67 -1.62
C ALA A 26 13.06 -27.30 -1.08
N GLY A 27 12.25 -28.31 -0.81
CA GLY A 27 11.17 -28.26 0.19
C GLY A 27 10.21 -27.07 0.14
N LEU A 28 9.59 -26.80 -0.98
CA LEU A 28 8.46 -25.87 -1.04
C LEU A 28 7.20 -26.64 -1.37
N ILE A 29 6.19 -26.39 -0.53
CA ILE A 29 4.81 -26.87 -0.57
C ILE A 29 4.63 -28.22 0.12
N GLY A 30 4.62 -28.18 1.44
CA GLY A 30 3.91 -29.15 2.26
C GLY A 30 2.41 -28.95 2.09
N PHE A 31 1.80 -29.54 1.07
CA PHE A 31 0.38 -29.76 1.06
C PHE A 31 0.03 -30.75 2.17
N ARG A 32 -0.46 -30.26 3.31
CA ARG A 32 -0.97 -31.16 4.35
C ARG A 32 -2.34 -31.67 3.93
N ARG A 33 -2.40 -32.98 3.68
CA ARG A 33 -3.65 -33.74 3.65
C ARG A 33 -4.35 -33.61 5.00
N PHE A 34 -5.64 -33.30 4.96
CA PHE A 34 -6.51 -33.49 6.10
C PHE A 34 -6.43 -34.94 6.59
N ARG A 35 -6.15 -35.14 7.87
CA ARG A 35 -6.35 -36.42 8.53
C ARG A 35 -7.78 -36.46 9.07
N ASP A 36 -8.53 -37.46 8.63
CA ASP A 36 -9.76 -37.87 9.26
C ASP A 36 -9.48 -38.31 10.71
N CYS A 37 -10.09 -37.64 11.66
CA CYS A 37 -10.16 -38.16 13.03
C CYS A 37 -11.25 -39.19 13.11
N GLY A 38 -10.88 -40.41 13.50
CA GLY A 38 -11.76 -41.54 13.61
C GLY A 38 -12.90 -41.36 14.61
N VAL A 39 -14.03 -42.00 14.27
CA VAL A 39 -15.26 -42.09 15.05
C VAL A 39 -15.00 -42.93 16.28
N VAL A 40 -15.30 -42.42 17.47
CA VAL A 40 -15.53 -43.17 18.69
C VAL A 40 -17.01 -42.96 19.06
N GLU A 41 -17.79 -44.03 19.00
CA GLU A 41 -19.19 -44.04 19.46
C GLU A 41 -19.26 -43.85 20.98
N GLY A 42 -19.84 -42.73 21.40
CA GLY A 42 -20.26 -42.45 22.76
C GLY A 42 -21.23 -41.27 22.71
N GLN A 43 -22.45 -41.46 23.21
CA GLN A 43 -23.46 -40.41 23.31
C GLN A 43 -22.95 -39.33 24.25
N GLU A 44 -22.31 -38.30 23.68
CA GLU A 44 -22.06 -37.03 24.29
C GLU A 44 -22.66 -35.93 23.43
N HIS A 45 -23.20 -34.91 24.07
CA HIS A 45 -23.68 -33.71 23.41
C HIS A 45 -22.58 -33.22 22.47
N ILE A 46 -22.75 -33.44 21.17
CA ILE A 46 -21.85 -32.97 20.14
C ILE A 46 -21.95 -31.44 20.16
N VAL A 47 -21.04 -30.79 20.85
CA VAL A 47 -20.71 -29.40 20.54
C VAL A 47 -20.11 -29.47 19.13
N ALA A 48 -20.88 -29.13 18.13
CA ALA A 48 -20.43 -29.15 16.74
C ALA A 48 -19.13 -28.36 16.64
N GLU A 49 -18.07 -29.03 16.19
CA GLU A 49 -16.74 -28.41 16.03
C GLU A 49 -16.87 -27.27 15.06
N ARG A 50 -16.63 -26.03 15.54
CA ARG A 50 -16.57 -24.84 14.70
C ARG A 50 -15.46 -25.03 13.68
N ARG A 51 -15.81 -25.20 12.43
CA ARG A 51 -14.86 -25.38 11.34
C ARG A 51 -14.14 -24.07 11.04
N THR A 52 -12.83 -24.15 10.81
CA THR A 52 -12.01 -22.99 10.47
C THR A 52 -11.24 -23.26 9.18
N ILE A 53 -11.24 -22.29 8.26
CA ILE A 53 -10.39 -22.30 7.07
C ILE A 53 -9.27 -21.28 7.30
N VAL A 54 -8.02 -21.70 7.05
CA VAL A 54 -6.84 -20.82 7.17
C VAL A 54 -6.19 -20.71 5.81
N ILE A 55 -5.99 -19.46 5.36
CA ILE A 55 -5.19 -19.09 4.19
C ILE A 55 -3.86 -18.55 4.71
N ASP A 56 -2.78 -19.31 4.55
CA ASP A 56 -1.46 -18.96 5.09
C ASP A 56 -0.35 -19.49 4.16
N PRO A 57 0.50 -18.61 3.60
CA PRO A 57 0.40 -17.16 3.63
C PRO A 57 -0.60 -16.60 2.61
N VAL A 58 -1.04 -15.35 2.82
CA VAL A 58 -1.70 -14.56 1.76
C VAL A 58 -0.68 -14.20 0.69
N THR A 59 -0.98 -14.48 -0.56
CA THR A 59 -0.02 -14.38 -1.66
C THR A 59 -0.12 -13.08 -2.45
N ARG A 60 0.96 -12.69 -3.13
CA ARG A 60 1.06 -11.51 -4.00
C ARG A 60 0.69 -10.19 -3.31
N ILE A 61 1.13 -10.03 -2.07
CA ILE A 61 1.08 -8.79 -1.29
C ILE A 61 2.47 -8.47 -0.72
N GLU A 62 2.67 -7.29 -0.20
CA GLU A 62 3.89 -6.96 0.54
C GLU A 62 3.71 -7.31 2.02
N GLY A 63 4.69 -8.04 2.58
CA GLY A 63 4.71 -8.50 3.97
C GLY A 63 4.01 -9.84 4.19
N HIS A 64 3.85 -10.25 5.46
CA HIS A 64 3.33 -11.56 5.83
C HIS A 64 2.03 -11.45 6.61
N SER A 65 1.05 -12.21 6.15
CA SER A 65 -0.27 -12.30 6.77
C SER A 65 -0.92 -13.64 6.52
N LYS A 66 -1.92 -13.94 7.35
CA LYS A 66 -2.86 -15.05 7.13
C LYS A 66 -4.29 -14.56 7.25
N ILE A 67 -5.23 -15.32 6.70
CA ILE A 67 -6.65 -15.10 6.86
C ILE A 67 -7.25 -16.31 7.54
N THR A 68 -8.08 -16.08 8.55
CA THR A 68 -8.86 -17.13 9.21
C THR A 68 -10.33 -16.87 8.91
N LEU A 69 -11.03 -17.88 8.37
CA LEU A 69 -12.47 -17.85 8.14
C LEU A 69 -13.12 -18.80 9.14
N HIS A 70 -14.10 -18.33 9.89
CA HIS A 70 -14.85 -19.11 10.86
C HIS A 70 -16.22 -19.48 10.28
N LEU A 71 -16.53 -20.79 10.29
CA LEU A 71 -17.76 -21.35 9.75
C LEU A 71 -18.68 -21.78 10.89
N ASN A 72 -19.98 -21.59 10.69
CA ASN A 72 -21.01 -22.16 11.54
C ASN A 72 -21.25 -23.65 11.23
N GLU A 73 -22.20 -24.26 11.93
CA GLU A 73 -22.56 -25.67 11.78
C GLU A 73 -23.06 -26.03 10.38
N GLU A 74 -23.71 -25.06 9.71
CA GLU A 74 -24.20 -25.21 8.33
C GLU A 74 -23.09 -24.98 7.28
N GLY A 75 -21.83 -24.79 7.69
CA GLY A 75 -20.70 -24.55 6.80
C GLY A 75 -20.70 -23.14 6.15
N GLN A 76 -21.42 -22.18 6.73
CA GLN A 76 -21.47 -20.81 6.26
C GLN A 76 -20.44 -19.96 7.02
N VAL A 77 -19.71 -19.09 6.32
CA VAL A 77 -18.78 -18.16 6.94
C VAL A 77 -19.56 -17.11 7.74
N TYR A 78 -19.31 -17.02 9.05
CA TYR A 78 -19.92 -15.99 9.91
C TYR A 78 -18.93 -14.90 10.33
N ASP A 79 -17.62 -15.21 10.43
CA ASP A 79 -16.55 -14.28 10.78
C ASP A 79 -15.30 -14.52 9.95
N ALA A 80 -14.49 -13.47 9.77
CA ALA A 80 -13.22 -13.51 9.07
C ALA A 80 -12.23 -12.54 9.68
N GLN A 81 -10.98 -12.98 9.85
CA GLN A 81 -9.92 -12.19 10.45
C GLN A 81 -8.70 -12.16 9.52
N PHE A 82 -8.21 -10.95 9.25
CA PHE A 82 -6.97 -10.70 8.54
C PHE A 82 -5.86 -10.44 9.55
N HIS A 83 -4.96 -11.41 9.69
CA HIS A 83 -3.86 -11.37 10.65
C HIS A 83 -2.58 -10.89 9.98
N VAL A 84 -2.00 -9.85 10.49
CA VAL A 84 -0.62 -9.47 10.15
C VAL A 84 0.31 -10.12 11.17
N THR A 85 1.20 -10.98 10.70
CA THR A 85 1.95 -11.94 11.53
C THR A 85 3.39 -11.52 11.85
N GLN A 86 3.86 -10.44 11.22
CA GLN A 86 5.17 -9.85 11.52
C GLN A 86 5.00 -8.50 12.22
N PHE A 87 5.98 -8.14 13.03
CA PHE A 87 6.02 -6.81 13.63
C PHE A 87 7.40 -6.15 13.44
N ARG A 88 7.39 -4.83 13.46
CA ARG A 88 8.57 -3.96 13.48
C ARG A 88 8.34 -2.85 14.49
N GLY A 89 9.34 -2.48 15.24
CA GLY A 89 9.24 -1.48 16.30
C GLY A 89 9.83 -0.13 15.90
N PHE A 90 9.57 0.41 14.70
CA PHE A 90 10.22 1.66 14.24
C PHE A 90 9.93 2.85 15.16
N GLU A 91 8.72 2.95 15.70
CA GLU A 91 8.37 4.01 16.65
C GLU A 91 9.26 3.95 17.90
N LYS A 92 9.54 2.74 18.40
CA LYS A 92 10.42 2.54 19.55
C LYS A 92 11.91 2.61 19.16
N PHE A 93 12.25 2.11 17.97
CA PHE A 93 13.62 2.07 17.47
C PHE A 93 14.22 3.46 17.26
N CYS A 94 13.43 4.46 16.95
CA CYS A 94 13.90 5.82 16.72
C CYS A 94 14.08 6.66 17.99
N GLU A 95 13.59 6.21 19.16
CA GLU A 95 13.80 6.93 20.42
C GLU A 95 15.29 7.10 20.73
N GLY A 96 15.66 8.29 21.20
CA GLY A 96 17.05 8.68 21.50
C GLY A 96 17.89 9.08 20.28
N ARG A 97 17.37 8.97 19.05
CA ARG A 97 18.07 9.40 17.84
C ARG A 97 17.82 10.89 17.54
N PRO A 98 18.78 11.58 16.90
CA PRO A 98 18.55 12.94 16.41
C PRO A 98 17.39 12.98 15.41
N PHE A 99 16.51 13.98 15.54
CA PHE A 99 15.39 14.14 14.61
C PHE A 99 15.84 14.36 13.16
N SER A 100 17.02 14.92 12.96
CA SER A 100 17.59 15.15 11.63
C SER A 100 17.89 13.87 10.84
N GLU A 101 18.04 12.73 11.52
CA GLU A 101 18.25 11.41 10.90
C GLU A 101 16.93 10.74 10.48
N MET A 102 15.79 11.21 11.01
CA MET A 102 14.50 10.55 10.83
C MET A 102 14.10 10.32 9.38
N PRO A 103 14.23 11.28 8.44
CA PRO A 103 13.84 11.03 7.06
C PRO A 103 14.57 9.82 6.45
N ALA A 104 15.89 9.75 6.59
CA ALA A 104 16.70 8.65 6.07
C ALA A 104 16.43 7.32 6.79
N LEU A 105 16.15 7.36 8.09
CA LEU A 105 15.79 6.18 8.89
C LEU A 105 14.42 5.65 8.51
N MET A 106 13.42 6.52 8.41
CA MET A 106 12.05 6.16 8.07
C MET A 106 11.91 5.63 6.65
N ALA A 107 12.74 6.09 5.71
CA ALA A 107 12.80 5.50 4.37
C ALA A 107 13.08 3.97 4.40
N ARG A 108 13.73 3.47 5.45
CA ARG A 108 14.07 2.04 5.60
C ARG A 108 12.93 1.16 6.10
N ILE A 109 11.79 1.76 6.46
CA ILE A 109 10.59 1.02 6.81
C ILE A 109 10.17 0.11 5.66
N CYS A 110 10.32 0.58 4.40
CA CYS A 110 9.84 -0.16 3.24
C CYS A 110 10.77 -0.03 2.02
N GLY A 111 10.91 -1.11 1.27
CA GLY A 111 11.63 -1.10 -0.02
C GLY A 111 10.78 -0.69 -1.22
N ILE A 112 9.44 -0.65 -1.08
CA ILE A 112 8.51 -0.28 -2.16
C ILE A 112 8.14 1.20 -2.11
N CYS A 113 7.86 1.76 -0.91
CA CYS A 113 7.42 3.15 -0.72
C CYS A 113 8.37 4.00 0.15
N PRO A 114 9.70 3.87 0.02
CA PRO A 114 10.64 4.58 0.88
C PRO A 114 10.52 6.11 0.76
N VAL A 115 10.21 6.62 -0.43
CA VAL A 115 10.09 8.06 -0.69
C VAL A 115 8.91 8.67 0.08
N SER A 116 7.80 7.94 0.21
CA SER A 116 6.64 8.46 0.97
C SER A 116 6.97 8.64 2.45
N HIS A 117 7.66 7.65 3.05
CA HIS A 117 8.14 7.76 4.43
C HIS A 117 9.18 8.87 4.59
N LEU A 118 10.09 9.00 3.63
CA LEU A 118 11.11 10.04 3.60
C LEU A 118 10.47 11.45 3.60
N ILE A 119 9.46 11.67 2.74
CA ILE A 119 8.75 12.95 2.62
C ILE A 119 7.92 13.25 3.88
N ALA A 120 7.10 12.33 4.34
CA ALA A 120 6.28 12.55 5.54
C ALA A 120 7.16 12.83 6.77
N SER A 121 8.26 12.09 6.92
CA SER A 121 9.22 12.30 7.98
C SER A 121 9.94 13.65 7.87
N ALA A 122 10.36 14.04 6.65
CA ALA A 122 10.98 15.35 6.43
C ALA A 122 10.03 16.51 6.75
N LYS A 123 8.75 16.39 6.39
CA LYS A 123 7.72 17.39 6.76
C LYS A 123 7.52 17.49 8.28
N ALA A 124 7.55 16.37 9.00
CA ALA A 124 7.54 16.39 10.46
C ALA A 124 8.79 17.11 11.03
N CYS A 125 9.96 16.87 10.44
CA CYS A 125 11.18 17.57 10.82
C CYS A 125 11.14 19.06 10.44
N ASP A 126 10.54 19.44 9.30
CA ASP A 126 10.35 20.83 8.90
C ASP A 126 9.48 21.58 9.92
N ALA A 127 8.45 20.91 10.47
CA ALA A 127 7.62 21.43 11.55
C ALA A 127 8.42 21.62 12.85
N LEU A 128 9.32 20.68 13.21
CA LEU A 128 10.23 20.83 14.34
C LEU A 128 11.22 22.01 14.17
N LEU A 129 11.68 22.23 12.94
CA LEU A 129 12.51 23.39 12.60
C LEU A 129 11.70 24.69 12.58
N ALA A 130 10.38 24.63 12.46
CA ALA A 130 9.46 25.75 12.23
C ALA A 130 9.87 26.60 11.01
N VAL A 131 10.24 25.94 9.90
CA VAL A 131 10.69 26.58 8.66
C VAL A 131 9.73 26.31 7.51
N ARG A 132 9.67 27.27 6.57
CA ARG A 132 9.17 27.02 5.21
C ARG A 132 10.33 26.62 4.33
N ILE A 133 10.20 25.52 3.64
CA ILE A 133 11.19 25.08 2.67
C ILE A 133 11.16 25.99 1.42
N PRO A 134 12.28 26.14 0.68
CA PRO A 134 12.30 26.89 -0.56
C PRO A 134 11.28 26.36 -1.58
N PRO A 135 10.66 27.25 -2.39
CA PRO A 135 9.64 26.82 -3.38
C PRO A 135 10.13 25.74 -4.35
N THR A 136 11.40 25.81 -4.77
CA THR A 136 12.00 24.79 -5.62
C THR A 136 12.11 23.44 -4.92
N ALA A 137 12.51 23.43 -3.65
CA ALA A 137 12.54 22.20 -2.85
C ALA A 137 11.14 21.56 -2.71
N ASP A 138 10.10 22.37 -2.54
CA ASP A 138 8.72 21.91 -2.51
C ASP A 138 8.34 21.21 -3.83
N LYS A 139 8.61 21.86 -4.97
CA LYS A 139 8.35 21.29 -6.31
C LYS A 139 9.14 19.99 -6.53
N LEU A 140 10.39 19.94 -6.14
CA LEU A 140 11.26 18.76 -6.27
C LEU A 140 10.79 17.59 -5.39
N ARG A 141 10.38 17.84 -4.15
CA ARG A 141 9.78 16.82 -3.29
C ARG A 141 8.47 16.27 -3.87
N ARG A 142 7.66 17.11 -4.52
CA ARG A 142 6.43 16.69 -5.21
C ARG A 142 6.77 15.75 -6.37
N ILE A 143 7.70 16.12 -7.25
CA ILE A 143 8.15 15.27 -8.37
C ILE A 143 8.61 13.91 -7.83
N PHE A 144 9.40 13.91 -6.77
CA PHE A 144 9.92 12.70 -6.14
C PHE A 144 8.82 11.79 -5.59
N GLY A 145 7.82 12.38 -4.92
CA GLY A 145 6.63 11.67 -4.44
C GLY A 145 5.77 11.11 -5.56
N LEU A 146 5.54 11.88 -6.62
CA LEU A 146 4.76 11.44 -7.78
C LEU A 146 5.43 10.28 -8.52
N ALA A 147 6.76 10.33 -8.68
CA ALA A 147 7.53 9.21 -9.25
C ALA A 147 7.40 7.93 -8.40
N GLN A 148 7.36 8.07 -7.06
CA GLN A 148 7.10 6.97 -6.13
C GLN A 148 5.71 6.38 -6.33
N VAL A 149 4.68 7.22 -6.55
CA VAL A 149 3.31 6.76 -6.80
C VAL A 149 3.27 5.93 -8.09
N VAL A 150 3.83 6.44 -9.18
CA VAL A 150 3.86 5.73 -10.48
C VAL A 150 4.49 4.35 -10.36
N GLN A 151 5.72 4.25 -9.79
CA GLN A 151 6.41 2.96 -9.69
C GLN A 151 5.69 1.97 -8.77
N SER A 152 5.05 2.45 -7.71
CA SER A 152 4.33 1.61 -6.75
C SER A 152 2.99 1.11 -7.32
N HIS A 153 2.23 1.98 -7.96
CA HIS A 153 0.97 1.61 -8.63
C HIS A 153 1.22 0.65 -9.80
N ALA A 154 2.29 0.87 -10.57
CA ALA A 154 2.68 -0.07 -11.62
C ALA A 154 3.03 -1.46 -11.06
N LEU A 155 3.75 -1.53 -9.93
CA LEU A 155 4.00 -2.81 -9.25
C LEU A 155 2.70 -3.48 -8.83
N SER A 156 1.82 -2.75 -8.14
CA SER A 156 0.56 -3.28 -7.62
C SER A 156 -0.34 -3.83 -8.72
N LEU A 157 -0.58 -3.04 -9.76
CA LEU A 157 -1.49 -3.45 -10.82
C LEU A 157 -0.88 -4.55 -11.71
N PHE A 158 0.30 -4.30 -12.29
CA PHE A 158 0.84 -5.15 -13.35
C PHE A 158 1.54 -6.42 -12.85
N HIS A 159 2.01 -6.46 -11.60
CA HIS A 159 2.72 -7.63 -11.08
C HIS A 159 1.91 -8.40 -10.04
N LEU A 160 1.18 -7.69 -9.17
CA LEU A 160 0.47 -8.33 -8.06
C LEU A 160 -0.97 -8.70 -8.42
N SER A 161 -1.70 -7.82 -9.13
CA SER A 161 -3.13 -7.98 -9.41
C SER A 161 -3.46 -8.42 -10.83
N SER A 162 -2.63 -8.10 -11.84
CA SER A 162 -2.92 -8.45 -13.22
C SER A 162 -3.06 -9.95 -13.49
N PRO A 163 -2.40 -10.87 -12.76
CA PRO A 163 -2.68 -12.29 -12.92
C PRO A 163 -4.17 -12.62 -12.72
N ASP A 164 -4.82 -12.05 -11.70
CA ASP A 164 -6.24 -12.28 -11.43
C ASP A 164 -7.13 -11.65 -12.51
N ILE A 165 -6.76 -10.45 -12.98
CA ILE A 165 -7.55 -9.68 -13.94
C ILE A 165 -7.41 -10.24 -15.37
N LEU A 166 -6.22 -10.68 -15.76
CA LEU A 166 -5.95 -11.16 -17.11
C LEU A 166 -6.23 -12.66 -17.30
N LEU A 167 -5.87 -13.48 -16.30
CA LEU A 167 -5.98 -14.94 -16.37
C LEU A 167 -7.29 -15.44 -15.77
N GLY A 168 -7.97 -14.62 -14.95
CA GLY A 168 -9.20 -14.95 -14.25
C GLY A 168 -8.97 -15.44 -12.82
N MET A 169 -10.00 -15.29 -11.99
CA MET A 169 -9.95 -15.66 -10.57
C MET A 169 -9.83 -17.18 -10.32
N ASP A 170 -10.23 -17.98 -11.30
CA ASP A 170 -10.22 -19.45 -11.25
C ASP A 170 -9.02 -20.05 -12.01
N ALA A 171 -8.05 -19.23 -12.40
CA ALA A 171 -6.85 -19.67 -13.11
C ALA A 171 -6.03 -20.68 -12.29
N ASP A 172 -5.30 -21.56 -12.98
CA ASP A 172 -4.35 -22.48 -12.37
C ASP A 172 -3.33 -21.69 -11.51
N PRO A 173 -3.21 -21.98 -10.22
CA PRO A 173 -2.27 -21.30 -9.32
C PRO A 173 -0.82 -21.31 -9.82
N ALA A 174 -0.39 -22.36 -10.51
CA ALA A 174 0.94 -22.47 -11.07
C ALA A 174 1.20 -21.44 -12.20
N LYS A 175 0.14 -20.99 -12.88
CA LYS A 175 0.18 -19.98 -13.95
C LYS A 175 -0.24 -18.58 -13.48
N SER A 176 -0.88 -18.47 -12.32
CA SER A 176 -1.39 -17.19 -11.79
C SER A 176 -0.27 -16.31 -11.23
N ASN A 177 0.67 -15.91 -12.10
CA ASN A 177 1.84 -15.10 -11.79
C ASN A 177 2.27 -14.25 -13.00
N ILE A 178 3.35 -13.48 -12.85
CA ILE A 178 3.85 -12.58 -13.90
C ILE A 178 4.29 -13.33 -15.19
N PHE A 179 4.72 -14.58 -15.09
CA PHE A 179 5.08 -15.36 -16.26
C PHE A 179 3.84 -15.74 -17.07
N GLY A 180 2.74 -16.10 -16.42
CA GLY A 180 1.45 -16.33 -17.08
C GLY A 180 0.91 -15.05 -17.72
N VAL A 181 1.10 -13.89 -17.10
CA VAL A 181 0.77 -12.58 -17.71
C VAL A 181 1.62 -12.34 -18.95
N LEU A 182 2.93 -12.59 -18.87
CA LEU A 182 3.85 -12.43 -20.01
C LEU A 182 3.49 -13.36 -21.17
N GLU A 183 3.10 -14.60 -20.89
CA GLU A 183 2.66 -15.58 -21.89
C GLU A 183 1.36 -15.13 -22.56
N LYS A 184 0.37 -14.68 -21.78
CA LYS A 184 -0.97 -14.30 -22.26
C LYS A 184 -1.01 -12.94 -22.95
N ASN A 185 -0.31 -11.96 -22.39
CA ASN A 185 -0.25 -10.58 -22.91
C ASN A 185 1.16 -9.98 -22.70
N PRO A 186 2.12 -10.26 -23.61
CA PRO A 186 3.50 -9.75 -23.49
C PRO A 186 3.57 -8.22 -23.43
N GLN A 187 2.66 -7.50 -24.10
CA GLN A 187 2.67 -6.05 -24.12
C GLN A 187 2.30 -5.49 -22.75
N LEU A 188 1.27 -6.01 -22.10
CA LEU A 188 0.84 -5.60 -20.76
C LEU A 188 1.98 -5.79 -19.73
N ALA A 189 2.69 -6.92 -19.80
CA ALA A 189 3.83 -7.17 -18.93
C ALA A 189 4.97 -6.18 -19.16
N LYS A 190 5.31 -5.87 -20.42
CA LYS A 190 6.31 -4.86 -20.79
C LYS A 190 5.92 -3.46 -20.33
N ASP A 191 4.66 -3.09 -20.46
CA ASP A 191 4.11 -1.81 -20.03
C ASP A 191 4.24 -1.62 -18.52
N GLY A 192 3.91 -2.64 -17.74
CA GLY A 192 4.09 -2.60 -16.29
C GLY A 192 5.55 -2.44 -15.87
N ILE A 193 6.47 -3.15 -16.53
CA ILE A 193 7.92 -3.02 -16.31
C ILE A 193 8.39 -1.60 -16.67
N ALA A 194 7.92 -1.06 -17.80
CA ALA A 194 8.32 0.26 -18.28
C ALA A 194 7.85 1.38 -17.34
N LEU A 195 6.59 1.37 -16.89
CA LEU A 195 6.07 2.36 -15.93
C LEU A 195 6.80 2.29 -14.59
N ARG A 196 7.04 1.08 -14.08
CA ARG A 196 7.82 0.91 -12.86
C ARG A 196 9.23 1.45 -13.01
N LYS A 197 9.91 1.12 -14.11
CA LYS A 197 11.25 1.62 -14.46
C LYS A 197 11.26 3.13 -14.56
N PHE A 198 10.27 3.75 -15.22
CA PHE A 198 10.13 5.19 -15.34
C PHE A 198 10.17 5.89 -13.97
N GLY A 199 9.30 5.51 -13.03
CA GLY A 199 9.31 6.10 -11.69
C GLY A 199 10.61 5.84 -10.92
N GLN A 200 11.17 4.62 -11.01
CA GLN A 200 12.42 4.28 -10.34
C GLN A 200 13.63 5.04 -10.90
N GLN A 201 13.69 5.31 -12.20
CA GLN A 201 14.76 6.08 -12.81
C GLN A 201 14.72 7.56 -12.39
N ILE A 202 13.53 8.14 -12.23
CA ILE A 202 13.40 9.51 -11.68
C ILE A 202 13.89 9.54 -10.24
N ILE A 203 13.49 8.57 -9.42
CA ILE A 203 13.96 8.45 -8.03
C ILE A 203 15.49 8.32 -7.98
N GLU A 204 16.08 7.51 -8.85
CA GLU A 204 17.52 7.31 -8.92
C GLU A 204 18.27 8.57 -9.34
N ARG A 205 17.77 9.29 -10.37
CA ARG A 205 18.38 10.56 -10.84
C ARG A 205 18.39 11.64 -9.78
N LEU A 206 17.27 11.83 -9.07
CA LEU A 206 17.14 12.84 -8.03
C LEU A 206 17.82 12.42 -6.72
N GLY A 207 17.62 11.18 -6.31
CA GLY A 207 18.01 10.68 -4.99
C GLY A 207 19.28 9.83 -4.95
N GLY A 208 19.94 9.62 -6.09
CA GLY A 208 21.17 8.83 -6.22
C GLY A 208 20.99 7.32 -6.06
N LYS A 209 19.81 6.86 -5.66
CA LYS A 209 19.48 5.44 -5.41
C LYS A 209 18.02 5.17 -5.73
N ARG A 210 17.73 4.00 -6.30
CA ARG A 210 16.35 3.53 -6.57
C ARG A 210 15.58 3.19 -5.30
N ILE A 211 16.29 2.66 -4.29
CA ILE A 211 15.72 2.20 -3.03
C ILE A 211 16.44 2.87 -1.88
N HIS A 212 15.67 3.34 -0.88
CA HIS A 212 16.18 4.07 0.29
C HIS A 212 17.07 5.27 -0.05
N PRO A 213 16.62 6.19 -0.92
CA PRO A 213 17.33 7.44 -1.16
C PRO A 213 17.36 8.28 0.13
N ALA A 214 18.32 9.20 0.23
CA ALA A 214 18.46 10.11 1.37
C ALA A 214 18.50 11.60 0.95
N TRP A 215 18.00 11.90 -0.22
CA TRP A 215 18.05 13.20 -0.86
C TRP A 215 17.10 14.25 -0.25
N VAL A 216 15.92 13.83 0.20
CA VAL A 216 15.00 14.69 0.95
C VAL A 216 15.51 14.77 2.38
N VAL A 217 15.75 15.98 2.84
CA VAL A 217 16.34 16.29 4.16
C VAL A 217 15.49 17.34 4.88
N PRO A 218 15.60 17.47 6.21
CA PRO A 218 14.96 18.57 6.92
C PRO A 218 15.32 19.93 6.31
N GLY A 219 14.32 20.74 6.05
CA GLY A 219 14.46 22.06 5.42
C GLY A 219 14.44 22.06 3.88
N GLY A 220 14.36 20.89 3.20
CA GLY A 220 14.30 20.84 1.74
C GLY A 220 14.86 19.57 1.13
N VAL A 221 15.75 19.71 0.15
CA VAL A 221 16.51 18.62 -0.48
C VAL A 221 18.01 18.92 -0.42
N SER A 222 18.86 17.88 -0.55
CA SER A 222 20.32 18.04 -0.42
C SER A 222 20.94 18.77 -1.61
N ASP A 223 20.45 18.49 -2.80
CA ASP A 223 21.02 18.98 -4.06
C ASP A 223 19.92 19.45 -5.02
N PRO A 224 20.17 20.53 -5.80
CA PRO A 224 19.24 21.01 -6.82
C PRO A 224 19.19 20.08 -8.02
N LEU A 225 18.10 20.16 -8.80
CA LEU A 225 17.96 19.47 -10.07
C LEU A 225 18.89 20.10 -11.12
N THR A 226 19.59 19.27 -11.88
CA THR A 226 20.38 19.72 -13.03
C THR A 226 19.50 19.88 -14.29
N ALA A 227 19.89 20.74 -15.23
CA ALA A 227 19.19 20.86 -16.50
C ALA A 227 19.21 19.54 -17.30
N ASP A 228 20.34 18.84 -17.28
CA ASP A 228 20.50 17.56 -17.97
C ASP A 228 19.54 16.49 -17.41
N ASP A 229 19.39 16.42 -16.09
CA ASP A 229 18.47 15.48 -15.46
C ASP A 229 17.01 15.83 -15.72
N ARG A 230 16.65 17.14 -15.65
CA ARG A 230 15.32 17.62 -16.04
C ARG A 230 14.99 17.20 -17.47
N ASP A 231 15.85 17.48 -18.43
CA ASP A 231 15.61 17.21 -19.85
C ASP A 231 15.57 15.70 -20.13
N ALA A 232 16.42 14.92 -19.43
CA ALA A 232 16.39 13.47 -19.52
C ALA A 232 15.08 12.88 -18.97
N ILE A 233 14.49 13.45 -17.91
CA ILE A 233 13.18 13.02 -17.39
C ILE A 233 12.09 13.41 -18.38
N LEU A 234 12.03 14.68 -18.83
CA LEU A 234 11.03 15.17 -19.78
C LEU A 234 10.97 14.33 -21.05
N LYS A 235 12.11 13.89 -21.56
CA LYS A 235 12.19 13.02 -22.76
C LYS A 235 11.45 11.69 -22.59
N THR A 236 11.27 11.19 -21.37
CA THR A 236 10.61 9.89 -21.11
C THR A 236 9.11 10.01 -20.85
N ILE A 237 8.60 11.22 -20.65
CA ILE A 237 7.19 11.46 -20.29
C ILE A 237 6.21 11.02 -21.39
N PRO A 238 6.42 11.34 -22.70
CA PRO A 238 5.46 10.95 -23.74
C PRO A 238 5.22 9.44 -23.80
N ASP A 239 6.27 8.63 -23.67
CA ASP A 239 6.16 7.17 -23.66
C ASP A 239 5.40 6.67 -22.44
N ALA A 240 5.67 7.26 -21.27
CA ALA A 240 4.98 6.89 -20.02
C ALA A 240 3.48 7.25 -20.08
N LEU A 241 3.11 8.41 -20.65
CA LEU A 241 1.71 8.79 -20.88
C LEU A 241 1.02 7.80 -21.81
N ALA A 242 1.63 7.48 -22.95
CA ALA A 242 1.06 6.52 -23.89
C ALA A 242 0.84 5.13 -23.27
N ILE A 243 1.74 4.70 -22.37
CA ILE A 243 1.55 3.45 -21.64
C ILE A 243 0.37 3.56 -20.65
N ALA A 244 0.27 4.65 -19.90
CA ALA A 244 -0.82 4.86 -18.95
C ALA A 244 -2.19 4.83 -19.65
N GLU A 245 -2.34 5.56 -20.76
CA GLU A 245 -3.58 5.63 -21.54
C GLU A 245 -4.01 4.25 -22.08
N ARG A 246 -3.12 3.53 -22.76
CA ARG A 246 -3.50 2.19 -23.25
C ARG A 246 -3.76 1.17 -22.15
N SER A 247 -3.16 1.36 -20.97
CA SER A 247 -3.44 0.52 -19.81
C SER A 247 -4.83 0.79 -19.22
N ILE A 248 -5.28 2.05 -19.23
CA ILE A 248 -6.66 2.41 -18.86
C ILE A 248 -7.64 1.79 -19.85
N VAL A 249 -7.40 1.91 -21.16
CA VAL A 249 -8.25 1.30 -22.18
C VAL A 249 -8.34 -0.21 -22.02
N TRP A 250 -7.20 -0.87 -21.77
CA TRP A 250 -7.16 -2.31 -21.49
C TRP A 250 -8.00 -2.67 -20.26
N LEU A 251 -7.84 -1.94 -19.16
CA LEU A 251 -8.58 -2.25 -17.92
C LEU A 251 -10.08 -2.03 -18.11
N LYS A 252 -10.52 -0.93 -18.74
CA LYS A 252 -11.93 -0.65 -19.01
C LYS A 252 -12.57 -1.77 -19.82
N GLY A 253 -11.90 -2.25 -20.87
CA GLY A 253 -12.40 -3.38 -21.66
C GLY A 253 -12.41 -4.72 -20.94
N THR A 254 -11.56 -4.89 -19.93
CA THR A 254 -11.45 -6.15 -19.18
C THR A 254 -12.41 -6.21 -17.99
N ILE A 255 -12.64 -5.08 -17.32
CA ILE A 255 -13.40 -4.98 -16.06
C ILE A 255 -14.86 -5.40 -16.20
N GLU A 256 -15.44 -5.30 -17.40
CA GLU A 256 -16.81 -5.71 -17.68
C GLU A 256 -17.05 -7.21 -17.41
N GLY A 257 -16.01 -8.03 -17.51
CA GLY A 257 -16.03 -9.45 -17.19
C GLY A 257 -16.12 -9.76 -15.69
N PHE A 258 -15.92 -8.77 -14.81
CA PHE A 258 -15.82 -8.94 -13.35
C PHE A 258 -17.03 -8.39 -12.58
N ARG A 259 -18.22 -8.43 -13.16
CA ARG A 259 -19.43 -7.85 -12.54
C ARG A 259 -19.74 -8.45 -11.17
N GLN A 260 -19.49 -9.76 -10.96
CA GLN A 260 -19.73 -10.44 -9.69
C GLN A 260 -18.70 -9.99 -8.63
N GLU A 261 -17.43 -9.93 -9.00
CA GLU A 261 -16.36 -9.44 -8.15
C GLU A 261 -16.58 -7.95 -7.78
N ILE A 262 -16.96 -7.11 -8.73
CA ILE A 262 -17.30 -5.71 -8.47
C ILE A 262 -18.44 -5.59 -7.46
N ALA A 263 -19.47 -6.42 -7.58
CA ALA A 263 -20.60 -6.40 -6.66
C ALA A 263 -20.25 -6.89 -5.25
N SER A 264 -19.24 -7.74 -5.09
CA SER A 264 -18.91 -8.43 -3.84
C SER A 264 -17.58 -8.03 -3.19
N PHE A 265 -16.67 -7.36 -3.90
CA PHE A 265 -15.36 -6.98 -3.38
C PHE A 265 -15.41 -5.67 -2.60
N GLY A 266 -15.61 -5.78 -1.29
CA GLY A 266 -15.64 -4.63 -0.41
C GLY A 266 -16.68 -3.59 -0.82
N ASN A 267 -17.77 -4.02 -1.43
CA ASN A 267 -18.86 -3.15 -1.86
C ASN A 267 -19.88 -2.96 -0.72
N PHE A 268 -19.54 -2.11 0.23
CA PHE A 268 -20.37 -1.78 1.38
C PHE A 268 -20.19 -0.31 1.77
N PRO A 269 -21.20 0.31 2.42
CA PRO A 269 -21.09 1.68 2.90
C PRO A 269 -19.90 1.87 3.84
N THR A 270 -19.10 2.92 3.58
CA THR A 270 -17.93 3.29 4.38
C THR A 270 -17.64 4.79 4.19
N LEU A 271 -16.80 5.36 5.04
CA LEU A 271 -16.22 6.65 4.78
C LEU A 271 -15.01 6.52 3.85
N PHE A 272 -14.67 7.62 3.19
CA PHE A 272 -13.44 7.79 2.41
C PHE A 272 -12.70 9.01 2.95
N MET A 273 -11.38 8.88 3.12
CA MET A 273 -10.51 9.96 3.60
C MET A 273 -9.36 10.20 2.65
N GLY A 274 -9.01 11.45 2.44
CA GLY A 274 -7.82 11.84 1.69
C GLY A 274 -7.46 13.30 1.92
N ILE A 275 -6.25 13.67 1.50
CA ILE A 275 -5.79 15.05 1.47
C ILE A 275 -6.24 15.68 0.14
N VAL A 276 -6.83 16.86 0.22
CA VAL A 276 -7.22 17.68 -0.93
C VAL A 276 -6.64 19.08 -0.82
N LYS A 277 -6.41 19.73 -1.96
CA LYS A 277 -6.08 21.16 -1.99
C LYS A 277 -7.26 21.99 -1.46
N PRO A 278 -7.04 23.27 -1.07
CA PRO A 278 -8.13 24.16 -0.65
C PRO A 278 -9.23 24.32 -1.69
N ASP A 279 -8.91 24.16 -2.96
CA ASP A 279 -9.83 24.23 -4.10
C ASP A 279 -10.50 22.89 -4.43
N GLY A 280 -10.35 21.86 -3.58
CA GLY A 280 -10.87 20.51 -3.76
C GLY A 280 -10.06 19.62 -4.71
N GLY A 281 -8.97 20.10 -5.28
CA GLY A 281 -8.15 19.35 -6.22
C GLY A 281 -7.34 18.22 -5.56
N LEU A 282 -7.08 17.16 -6.34
CA LEU A 282 -6.22 16.05 -5.95
C LEU A 282 -4.81 16.54 -5.60
N THR A 283 -4.22 16.00 -4.55
CA THR A 283 -2.84 16.29 -4.16
C THR A 283 -2.21 15.09 -3.46
N PHE A 284 -0.88 15.00 -3.53
CA PHE A 284 -0.11 13.95 -2.85
C PHE A 284 0.84 14.52 -1.78
N TYR A 285 0.90 15.83 -1.63
CA TYR A 285 1.96 16.43 -0.81
C TYR A 285 1.42 17.25 0.36
N ASP A 286 0.55 18.18 0.14
CA ASP A 286 -0.03 19.08 1.15
C ASP A 286 -1.51 19.38 0.85
N GLY A 287 -2.22 19.83 1.87
CA GLY A 287 -3.64 20.15 1.79
C GLY A 287 -4.33 19.94 3.13
N LYS A 288 -5.64 19.80 3.08
CA LYS A 288 -6.50 19.54 4.23
C LYS A 288 -7.17 18.17 4.11
N ILE A 289 -7.42 17.54 5.24
CA ILE A 289 -8.13 16.27 5.29
C ILE A 289 -9.61 16.50 5.01
N ARG A 290 -10.16 15.64 4.16
CA ARG A 290 -11.59 15.57 3.83
C ARG A 290 -12.10 14.16 4.05
N PHE A 291 -13.33 14.06 4.62
CA PHE A 291 -14.08 12.82 4.72
C PHE A 291 -15.37 12.92 3.92
N VAL A 292 -15.64 11.88 3.14
CA VAL A 292 -16.89 11.73 2.35
C VAL A 292 -17.50 10.37 2.71
N ASP A 293 -18.82 10.31 2.80
CA ASP A 293 -19.53 9.04 3.07
C ASP A 293 -19.89 8.27 1.78
N ALA A 294 -20.54 7.13 1.95
CA ALA A 294 -20.97 6.27 0.85
C ALA A 294 -21.97 6.94 -0.12
N SER A 295 -22.66 7.98 0.30
CA SER A 295 -23.59 8.74 -0.56
C SER A 295 -22.88 9.83 -1.36
N GLY A 296 -21.58 10.05 -1.13
CA GLY A 296 -20.83 11.18 -1.68
C GLY A 296 -20.99 12.47 -0.86
N THR A 297 -21.67 12.39 0.29
CA THR A 297 -21.88 13.56 1.14
C THR A 297 -20.63 13.88 1.96
N LEU A 298 -20.29 15.15 2.01
CA LEU A 298 -19.18 15.65 2.80
C LEU A 298 -19.48 15.53 4.30
N VAL A 299 -18.67 14.71 5.01
CA VAL A 299 -18.81 14.46 6.45
C VAL A 299 -17.96 15.42 7.26
N ALA A 300 -16.73 15.66 6.81
CA ALA A 300 -15.80 16.62 7.41
C ALA A 300 -14.85 17.18 6.35
N LYS A 301 -14.45 18.43 6.49
CA LYS A 301 -13.53 19.13 5.59
C LYS A 301 -12.59 20.05 6.35
N ASP A 302 -11.57 20.52 5.67
CA ASP A 302 -10.62 21.51 6.13
C ASP A 302 -9.90 21.13 7.43
N LEU A 303 -9.88 19.81 7.79
CA LEU A 303 -9.20 19.32 8.96
C LEU A 303 -7.67 19.41 8.76
N ASP A 304 -6.97 19.96 9.74
CA ASP A 304 -5.52 20.05 9.67
C ASP A 304 -4.89 18.66 9.87
N PRO A 305 -4.02 18.21 8.98
CA PRO A 305 -3.29 16.96 9.20
C PRO A 305 -2.48 16.94 10.50
N ALA A 306 -2.06 18.09 11.01
CA ALA A 306 -1.35 18.19 12.27
C ALA A 306 -2.21 17.78 13.48
N ASP A 307 -3.52 18.00 13.37
CA ASP A 307 -4.50 17.69 14.43
C ASP A 307 -5.12 16.29 14.27
N TYR A 308 -4.46 15.37 13.53
CA TYR A 308 -5.01 14.06 13.19
C TYR A 308 -5.52 13.27 14.42
N GLN A 309 -4.92 13.45 15.58
CA GLN A 309 -5.31 12.79 16.82
C GLN A 309 -6.70 13.20 17.33
N GLU A 310 -7.24 14.34 16.88
CA GLU A 310 -8.58 14.78 17.25
C GLU A 310 -9.66 13.96 16.53
N PHE A 311 -9.40 13.55 15.30
CA PHE A 311 -10.39 12.85 14.46
C PHE A 311 -10.04 11.40 14.11
N LEU A 312 -8.79 10.95 14.30
CA LEU A 312 -8.38 9.55 14.13
C LEU A 312 -8.12 8.87 15.48
N GLY A 313 -8.74 7.71 15.67
CA GLY A 313 -8.45 6.79 16.77
C GLY A 313 -7.70 5.57 16.27
N GLU A 314 -6.86 4.99 17.11
CA GLU A 314 -6.12 3.75 16.85
C GLU A 314 -6.49 2.71 17.90
N LYS A 315 -6.79 1.48 17.47
CA LYS A 315 -7.05 0.34 18.35
C LYS A 315 -6.16 -0.84 17.96
N VAL A 316 -5.65 -1.55 18.93
CA VAL A 316 -4.90 -2.81 18.76
C VAL A 316 -5.87 -3.97 18.93
N GLU A 317 -5.82 -4.94 18.01
CA GLU A 317 -6.55 -6.19 18.11
C GLU A 317 -5.60 -7.33 18.49
N PRO A 318 -6.02 -8.29 19.35
CA PRO A 318 -5.12 -9.31 19.89
C PRO A 318 -4.61 -10.30 18.83
N TRP A 319 -5.26 -10.38 17.68
CA TRP A 319 -4.91 -11.33 16.62
C TRP A 319 -4.06 -10.73 15.48
N SER A 320 -3.67 -9.45 15.55
CA SER A 320 -2.93 -8.81 14.45
C SER A 320 -1.92 -7.79 14.98
N TYR A 321 -0.73 -7.75 14.38
CA TYR A 321 0.27 -6.71 14.63
C TYR A 321 -0.03 -5.39 13.91
N LEU A 322 -1.20 -5.25 13.33
CA LEU A 322 -1.65 -4.05 12.64
C LEU A 322 -2.63 -3.27 13.52
N LYS A 323 -2.34 -1.99 13.79
CA LYS A 323 -3.32 -1.10 14.42
C LYS A 323 -4.53 -0.91 13.50
N SER A 324 -5.71 -0.85 14.08
CA SER A 324 -6.96 -0.53 13.39
C SER A 324 -7.30 0.93 13.63
N THR A 325 -7.23 1.74 12.58
CA THR A 325 -7.55 3.16 12.65
C THR A 325 -9.03 3.39 12.32
N TYR A 326 -9.67 4.32 13.02
CA TYR A 326 -11.08 4.63 12.84
C TYR A 326 -11.35 6.13 12.99
N TYR A 327 -12.43 6.61 12.38
CA TYR A 327 -12.91 7.99 12.53
C TYR A 327 -13.58 8.16 13.89
N LYS A 328 -12.93 8.88 14.81
CA LYS A 328 -13.32 9.02 16.22
C LYS A 328 -14.77 9.48 16.43
N PRO A 329 -15.29 10.49 15.67
CA PRO A 329 -16.66 10.97 15.91
C PRO A 329 -17.75 9.91 15.71
N LYS A 330 -17.46 8.82 14.97
CA LYS A 330 -18.37 7.68 14.78
C LYS A 330 -18.07 6.48 15.69
N GLY A 331 -16.96 6.49 16.44
CA GLY A 331 -16.53 5.37 17.27
C GLY A 331 -15.90 4.23 16.50
N TYR A 332 -15.36 3.24 17.23
CA TYR A 332 -14.51 2.19 16.65
C TYR A 332 -15.21 1.34 15.58
N SER A 333 -16.39 0.78 15.86
CA SER A 333 -17.08 -0.12 14.94
C SER A 333 -17.73 0.59 13.74
N GLU A 334 -18.19 1.82 13.93
CA GLU A 334 -18.94 2.60 12.94
C GLU A 334 -18.05 3.57 12.16
N GLY A 335 -16.91 3.95 12.73
CA GLY A 335 -15.94 4.88 12.14
C GLY A 335 -15.03 4.25 11.09
N VAL A 336 -15.47 3.20 10.40
CA VAL A 336 -14.70 2.55 9.34
C VAL A 336 -14.57 3.48 8.14
N TYR A 337 -13.33 3.65 7.69
CA TYR A 337 -13.04 4.44 6.50
C TYR A 337 -11.98 3.76 5.62
N ARG A 338 -11.83 4.26 4.42
CA ARG A 338 -10.80 3.84 3.46
C ARG A 338 -9.92 5.01 3.08
N VAL A 339 -8.66 4.71 2.74
CA VAL A 339 -7.69 5.63 2.16
C VAL A 339 -7.11 5.03 0.88
N GLY A 340 -6.28 5.79 0.18
CA GLY A 340 -5.62 5.34 -1.04
C GLY A 340 -6.38 5.74 -2.31
N PRO A 341 -6.04 5.15 -3.46
CA PRO A 341 -6.52 5.61 -4.76
C PRO A 341 -8.04 5.76 -4.85
N LEU A 342 -8.79 4.75 -4.46
CA LEU A 342 -10.25 4.79 -4.46
C LEU A 342 -10.81 5.93 -3.60
N ALA A 343 -10.21 6.12 -2.41
CA ALA A 343 -10.66 7.16 -1.48
C ALA A 343 -10.30 8.56 -2.01
N ARG A 344 -9.09 8.75 -2.52
CA ARG A 344 -8.65 10.04 -3.07
C ARG A 344 -9.53 10.50 -4.22
N LEU A 345 -9.93 9.61 -5.13
CA LEU A 345 -10.84 9.96 -6.23
C LEU A 345 -12.28 10.20 -5.78
N ASN A 346 -12.71 9.62 -4.64
CA ASN A 346 -14.02 9.89 -4.06
C ASN A 346 -14.05 11.22 -3.27
N VAL A 347 -12.91 11.69 -2.74
CA VAL A 347 -12.86 12.92 -1.95
C VAL A 347 -12.43 14.14 -2.76
N ALA A 348 -11.78 13.96 -3.91
CA ALA A 348 -11.34 15.04 -4.78
C ALA A 348 -12.44 15.46 -5.74
N ASP A 349 -12.59 16.77 -5.93
CA ASP A 349 -13.55 17.35 -6.88
C ASP A 349 -13.00 17.30 -8.33
N ARG A 350 -11.66 17.30 -8.48
CA ARG A 350 -10.93 17.19 -9.75
C ARG A 350 -9.51 16.70 -9.52
N CYS A 351 -8.87 16.14 -10.53
CA CYS A 351 -7.43 15.87 -10.53
C CYS A 351 -6.63 17.17 -10.72
N GLY A 352 -7.05 18.02 -11.64
CA GLY A 352 -6.39 19.26 -11.99
C GLY A 352 -5.29 19.08 -13.03
N THR A 353 -5.40 18.04 -13.86
CA THR A 353 -4.64 17.82 -15.09
C THR A 353 -5.59 17.28 -16.18
N PRO A 354 -5.41 17.67 -17.47
CA PRO A 354 -6.46 17.51 -18.48
C PRO A 354 -6.93 16.07 -18.71
N ARG A 355 -5.99 15.14 -18.85
CA ARG A 355 -6.31 13.73 -19.17
C ARG A 355 -6.87 13.01 -17.94
N ALA A 356 -6.26 13.26 -16.76
CA ALA A 356 -6.74 12.63 -15.53
C ALA A 356 -8.10 13.19 -15.11
N ASP A 357 -8.44 14.45 -15.41
CA ASP A 357 -9.79 15.00 -15.15
C ASP A 357 -10.85 14.33 -16.03
N GLN A 358 -10.54 14.05 -17.31
CA GLN A 358 -11.44 13.28 -18.17
C GLN A 358 -11.70 11.88 -17.61
N GLU A 359 -10.65 11.17 -17.20
CA GLU A 359 -10.76 9.83 -16.62
C GLU A 359 -11.47 9.82 -15.25
N LEU A 360 -11.28 10.87 -14.45
CA LEU A 360 -12.01 11.04 -13.19
C LEU A 360 -13.52 11.23 -13.42
N ALA A 361 -13.91 11.99 -14.42
CA ALA A 361 -15.32 12.18 -14.76
C ALA A 361 -15.99 10.84 -15.11
N GLU A 362 -15.36 10.02 -15.96
CA GLU A 362 -15.85 8.67 -16.28
C GLU A 362 -15.85 7.74 -15.07
N PHE A 363 -14.85 7.86 -14.17
CA PHE A 363 -14.81 7.09 -12.94
C PHE A 363 -15.97 7.43 -12.00
N GLN A 364 -16.31 8.71 -11.88
CA GLN A 364 -17.42 9.18 -11.05
C GLN A 364 -18.80 8.77 -11.62
N GLU A 365 -18.91 8.54 -12.94
CA GLU A 365 -20.12 8.02 -13.57
C GLU A 365 -20.38 6.53 -13.27
N LEU A 366 -19.39 5.78 -12.77
CA LEU A 366 -19.58 4.38 -12.37
C LEU A 366 -20.65 4.20 -11.29
N GLN A 367 -20.83 5.21 -10.44
CA GLN A 367 -21.90 5.28 -9.45
C GLN A 367 -22.35 6.74 -9.30
N ARG A 368 -23.67 6.95 -9.12
CA ARG A 368 -24.23 8.29 -8.81
C ARG A 368 -23.83 8.83 -7.43
N THR A 369 -23.21 8.01 -6.62
CA THR A 369 -22.71 8.24 -5.26
C THR A 369 -21.20 7.94 -5.25
N ALA A 370 -20.58 7.85 -4.09
CA ALA A 370 -19.19 7.42 -4.01
C ALA A 370 -19.01 6.00 -4.58
N VAL A 371 -17.90 5.76 -5.28
CA VAL A 371 -17.54 4.43 -5.82
C VAL A 371 -17.09 3.54 -4.68
N LEU A 372 -17.89 2.51 -4.34
CA LEU A 372 -17.71 1.71 -3.12
C LEU A 372 -16.84 0.47 -3.32
N SER A 373 -16.98 -0.22 -4.47
CA SER A 373 -16.31 -1.51 -4.67
C SER A 373 -14.79 -1.38 -4.64
N SER A 374 -14.14 -2.18 -3.80
CA SER A 374 -12.67 -2.25 -3.73
C SER A 374 -12.03 -2.71 -5.04
N PHE A 375 -12.78 -3.35 -5.94
CA PHE A 375 -12.26 -3.71 -7.26
C PHE A 375 -11.82 -2.48 -8.06
N HIS A 376 -12.48 -1.35 -7.88
CA HIS A 376 -12.17 -0.09 -8.56
C HIS A 376 -10.89 0.60 -8.06
N TYR A 377 -10.22 0.09 -7.00
CA TYR A 377 -8.86 0.52 -6.68
C TYR A 377 -7.90 0.36 -7.87
N HIS A 378 -8.10 -0.66 -8.70
CA HIS A 378 -7.26 -0.91 -9.88
C HIS A 378 -7.44 0.19 -10.93
N HIS A 379 -8.68 0.63 -11.18
CA HIS A 379 -8.97 1.73 -12.09
C HIS A 379 -8.43 3.06 -11.53
N ALA A 380 -8.70 3.34 -10.26
CA ALA A 380 -8.21 4.54 -9.59
C ALA A 380 -6.67 4.66 -9.64
N ARG A 381 -5.92 3.55 -9.51
CA ARG A 381 -4.45 3.57 -9.66
C ARG A 381 -3.98 4.00 -11.02
N LEU A 382 -4.65 3.60 -12.09
CA LEU A 382 -4.26 4.02 -13.44
C LEU A 382 -4.53 5.51 -13.67
N ILE A 383 -5.66 6.02 -13.17
CA ILE A 383 -5.96 7.46 -13.20
C ILE A 383 -4.89 8.25 -12.43
N GLU A 384 -4.47 7.75 -11.26
CA GLU A 384 -3.40 8.39 -10.49
C GLU A 384 -2.04 8.31 -11.17
N ILE A 385 -1.72 7.22 -11.88
CA ILE A 385 -0.50 7.14 -12.71
C ILE A 385 -0.52 8.24 -13.77
N LEU A 386 -1.64 8.39 -14.49
CA LEU A 386 -1.82 9.41 -15.51
C LEU A 386 -1.66 10.82 -14.92
N TYR A 387 -2.38 11.12 -13.83
CA TYR A 387 -2.23 12.37 -13.08
C TYR A 387 -0.79 12.66 -12.67
N CYS A 388 -0.11 11.66 -12.11
CA CYS A 388 1.25 11.83 -11.61
C CYS A 388 2.22 12.19 -12.74
N ILE A 389 2.09 11.57 -13.92
CA ILE A 389 2.95 11.84 -15.06
C ILE A 389 2.68 13.25 -15.62
N GLU A 390 1.41 13.63 -15.85
CA GLU A 390 1.04 14.98 -16.29
C GLU A 390 1.49 16.05 -15.30
N ARG A 391 1.36 15.78 -13.99
CA ARG A 391 1.77 16.74 -12.96
C ARG A 391 3.28 16.87 -12.87
N MET A 392 4.04 15.79 -13.04
CA MET A 392 5.51 15.85 -13.11
C MET A 392 5.95 16.67 -14.33
N GLU A 393 5.34 16.49 -15.50
CA GLU A 393 5.61 17.29 -16.70
C GLU A 393 5.42 18.79 -16.42
N SER A 394 4.27 19.15 -15.83
CA SER A 394 3.98 20.53 -15.46
C SER A 394 5.02 21.12 -14.50
N LEU A 395 5.44 20.36 -13.48
CA LEU A 395 6.43 20.83 -12.50
C LEU A 395 7.84 20.94 -13.09
N LEU A 396 8.23 20.04 -13.99
CA LEU A 396 9.55 20.07 -14.65
C LEU A 396 9.68 21.21 -15.65
N ASN A 397 8.55 21.69 -16.22
CA ASN A 397 8.51 22.85 -17.11
C ASN A 397 8.35 24.19 -16.35
N ASP A 398 8.26 24.17 -15.02
CA ASP A 398 8.23 25.40 -14.22
C ASP A 398 9.58 26.12 -14.30
N PRO A 399 9.62 27.43 -14.60
CA PRO A 399 10.88 28.18 -14.75
C PRO A 399 11.80 28.14 -13.53
N GLU A 400 11.21 28.03 -12.32
CA GLU A 400 11.97 28.02 -11.05
C GLU A 400 12.51 26.65 -10.66
N ILE A 401 12.22 25.57 -11.45
CA ILE A 401 12.58 24.21 -11.06
C ILE A 401 14.09 23.97 -10.96
N LEU A 402 14.90 24.81 -11.62
CA LEU A 402 16.36 24.75 -11.63
C LEU A 402 17.02 25.74 -10.64
N ASP A 403 16.24 26.43 -9.81
CA ASP A 403 16.81 27.29 -8.77
C ASP A 403 17.66 26.44 -7.82
N LYS A 404 18.81 27.01 -7.43
CA LYS A 404 19.81 26.36 -6.59
C LYS A 404 19.50 26.48 -5.09
N HIS A 405 18.60 27.38 -4.70
CA HIS A 405 18.17 27.51 -3.32
C HIS A 405 17.12 26.44 -2.99
N VAL A 406 17.59 25.30 -2.49
CA VAL A 406 16.76 24.12 -2.27
C VAL A 406 16.70 23.65 -0.81
N ARG A 407 17.29 24.43 0.13
CA ARG A 407 17.29 24.04 1.54
C ARG A 407 17.29 25.24 2.46
N ALA A 408 16.40 25.27 3.44
CA ALA A 408 16.44 26.11 4.62
C ALA A 408 17.21 25.40 5.75
N ILE A 409 18.03 26.12 6.50
CA ILE A 409 18.81 25.57 7.62
C ILE A 409 18.39 26.30 8.89
N ALA A 410 17.96 25.53 9.90
CA ALA A 410 17.62 26.04 11.23
C ALA A 410 17.96 25.00 12.30
N LYS A 411 17.94 25.40 13.57
CA LYS A 411 17.88 24.51 14.71
C LYS A 411 16.42 24.10 14.99
N ALA A 412 16.19 23.16 15.86
CA ALA A 412 14.85 22.87 16.37
C ALA A 412 14.28 24.10 17.08
N ASN A 413 13.09 24.52 16.68
CA ASN A 413 12.36 25.67 17.25
C ASN A 413 10.99 25.23 17.82
N ALA A 414 10.61 23.97 17.62
CA ALA A 414 9.43 23.32 18.22
C ALA A 414 9.83 21.94 18.74
N LEU A 415 9.17 21.49 19.81
CA LEU A 415 9.41 20.19 20.42
C LEU A 415 8.49 19.09 19.90
N GLU A 416 7.50 19.45 19.08
CA GLU A 416 6.53 18.54 18.48
C GLU A 416 6.33 18.91 17.01
N GLY A 417 6.28 17.90 16.14
CA GLY A 417 6.11 18.12 14.71
C GLY A 417 5.38 16.96 14.04
N VAL A 418 4.40 17.30 13.20
CA VAL A 418 3.62 16.37 12.40
C VAL A 418 3.88 16.63 10.92
N GLY A 419 4.14 15.56 10.18
CA GLY A 419 4.23 15.58 8.72
C GLY A 419 3.24 14.60 8.12
N ALA A 420 2.45 15.08 7.17
CA ALA A 420 1.49 14.24 6.43
C ALA A 420 1.72 14.35 4.92
N ALA A 421 1.48 13.24 4.21
CA ALA A 421 1.51 13.16 2.76
C ALA A 421 0.64 12.00 2.28
N GLU A 422 0.23 12.03 1.01
CA GLU A 422 -0.41 10.87 0.38
C GLU A 422 0.68 9.91 -0.13
N ALA A 423 0.72 8.73 0.48
CA ALA A 423 1.50 7.60 -0.03
C ALA A 423 0.70 6.85 -1.12
N PRO A 424 1.29 5.93 -1.91
CA PRO A 424 0.54 5.16 -2.90
C PRO A 424 -0.72 4.49 -2.33
N ARG A 425 -0.65 4.02 -1.09
CA ARG A 425 -1.71 3.27 -0.41
C ARG A 425 -2.66 4.13 0.42
N GLY A 426 -2.40 5.43 0.52
CA GLY A 426 -3.24 6.40 1.23
C GLY A 426 -2.45 7.38 2.11
N THR A 427 -3.17 8.12 2.91
CA THR A 427 -2.63 9.15 3.79
C THR A 427 -1.65 8.56 4.81
N LEU A 428 -0.51 9.20 4.96
CA LEU A 428 0.59 8.78 5.84
C LEU A 428 0.92 9.92 6.79
N PHE A 429 0.95 9.62 8.10
CA PHE A 429 1.36 10.59 9.13
C PHE A 429 2.62 10.11 9.84
N HIS A 430 3.57 11.02 10.01
CA HIS A 430 4.71 10.89 10.91
C HIS A 430 4.62 11.99 11.97
N HIS A 431 4.65 11.60 13.22
CA HIS A 431 4.53 12.51 14.36
C HIS A 431 5.67 12.26 15.34
N TYR A 432 6.43 13.31 15.65
CA TYR A 432 7.59 13.22 16.54
C TYR A 432 7.50 14.24 17.67
N LYS A 433 7.94 13.79 18.87
CA LYS A 433 8.26 14.68 20.00
C LYS A 433 9.73 14.53 20.31
N ILE A 434 10.41 15.66 20.50
CA ILE A 434 11.84 15.73 20.77
C ILE A 434 12.11 16.43 22.11
N ASP A 435 13.32 16.24 22.63
CA ASP A 435 13.83 17.06 23.74
C ASP A 435 14.57 18.32 23.23
N GLU A 436 15.06 19.11 24.17
CA GLU A 436 15.82 20.35 23.89
C GLU A 436 17.15 20.09 23.14
N GLN A 437 17.67 18.85 23.19
CA GLN A 437 18.85 18.41 22.46
C GLN A 437 18.51 17.92 21.04
N GLY A 438 17.22 17.87 20.68
CA GLY A 438 16.74 17.41 19.39
C GLY A 438 16.69 15.88 19.24
N LEU A 439 16.68 15.13 20.37
CA LEU A 439 16.58 13.69 20.36
C LEU A 439 15.11 13.27 20.44
N ILE A 440 14.72 12.29 19.61
CA ILE A 440 13.37 11.72 19.61
C ILE A 440 13.05 11.12 20.99
N ARG A 441 11.97 11.57 21.60
CA ARG A 441 11.43 11.03 22.85
C ARG A 441 10.17 10.21 22.63
N TRP A 442 9.50 10.46 21.54
CA TRP A 442 8.30 9.73 21.18
C TRP A 442 8.03 9.87 19.67
N ALA A 443 7.49 8.81 19.07
CA ALA A 443 7.05 8.83 17.70
C ALA A 443 5.73 8.06 17.55
N ASN A 444 4.86 8.51 16.66
CA ASN A 444 3.70 7.78 16.18
C ASN A 444 3.65 7.79 14.65
N LEU A 445 3.40 6.64 14.06
CA LEU A 445 3.35 6.45 12.61
C LEU A 445 1.96 5.92 12.25
N VAL A 446 1.08 6.79 11.73
CA VAL A 446 -0.24 6.36 11.22
C VAL A 446 -0.09 6.04 9.75
N ILE A 447 0.04 4.75 9.45
CA ILE A 447 0.40 4.27 8.13
C ILE A 447 -0.85 3.87 7.35
N ALA A 448 -0.86 4.18 6.03
CA ALA A 448 -2.01 4.02 5.14
C ALA A 448 -2.67 2.63 5.20
N THR A 449 -1.87 1.55 5.21
CA THR A 449 -2.42 0.18 5.28
C THR A 449 -3.14 -0.08 6.60
N GLY A 450 -2.65 0.46 7.72
CA GLY A 450 -3.33 0.37 9.01
C GLY A 450 -4.69 1.06 9.00
N GLN A 451 -4.81 2.17 8.27
CA GLN A 451 -6.07 2.90 8.12
C GLN A 451 -7.11 2.11 7.31
N ASN A 452 -6.69 1.23 6.41
CA ASN A 452 -7.56 0.34 5.66
C ASN A 452 -7.92 -0.96 6.42
N ASN A 453 -7.33 -1.24 7.59
CA ASN A 453 -7.43 -2.54 8.25
C ASN A 453 -8.88 -2.98 8.51
N LEU A 454 -9.70 -2.11 9.08
CA LEU A 454 -11.12 -2.43 9.33
C LEU A 454 -11.90 -2.68 8.03
N ALA A 455 -11.63 -1.89 6.99
CA ALA A 455 -12.26 -2.08 5.69
C ALA A 455 -11.79 -3.37 5.01
N MET A 456 -10.51 -3.73 5.13
CA MET A 456 -9.98 -5.01 4.63
C MET A 456 -10.63 -6.20 5.32
N ASN A 457 -10.75 -6.20 6.65
CA ASN A 457 -11.43 -7.27 7.39
C ASN A 457 -12.90 -7.42 6.96
N LYS A 458 -13.66 -6.30 6.86
CA LYS A 458 -15.03 -6.33 6.35
C LYS A 458 -15.13 -6.83 4.91
N SER A 459 -14.16 -6.49 4.06
CA SER A 459 -14.12 -6.93 2.66
C SER A 459 -13.85 -8.44 2.55
N VAL A 460 -12.91 -8.96 3.34
CA VAL A 460 -12.64 -10.40 3.43
C VAL A 460 -13.89 -11.16 3.83
N LEU A 461 -14.58 -10.69 4.88
CA LEU A 461 -15.82 -11.31 5.35
C LEU A 461 -16.90 -11.28 4.28
N GLN A 462 -17.09 -10.18 3.56
CA GLN A 462 -18.08 -10.07 2.49
C GLN A 462 -17.78 -11.05 1.35
N VAL A 463 -16.54 -11.09 0.88
CA VAL A 463 -16.11 -12.00 -0.20
C VAL A 463 -16.23 -13.47 0.24
N ALA A 464 -15.77 -13.77 1.46
CA ALA A 464 -15.85 -15.14 1.99
C ALA A 464 -17.31 -15.61 2.10
N LYS A 465 -18.22 -14.80 2.62
CA LYS A 465 -19.66 -15.11 2.67
C LYS A 465 -20.28 -15.33 1.28
N HIS A 466 -19.77 -14.63 0.28
CA HIS A 466 -20.31 -14.74 -1.09
C HIS A 466 -19.81 -15.99 -1.82
N TYR A 467 -18.51 -16.29 -1.74
CA TYR A 467 -17.86 -17.31 -2.57
C TYR A 467 -17.55 -18.61 -1.83
N VAL A 468 -17.27 -18.58 -0.52
CA VAL A 468 -16.94 -19.80 0.25
C VAL A 468 -18.23 -20.48 0.68
N LYS A 469 -18.69 -21.44 -0.13
CA LYS A 469 -19.95 -22.15 0.06
C LYS A 469 -19.79 -23.64 -0.24
N GLY A 470 -20.53 -24.46 0.48
CA GLY A 470 -20.57 -25.91 0.27
C GLY A 470 -19.43 -26.65 0.98
N GLU A 471 -19.36 -27.96 0.75
CA GLU A 471 -18.42 -28.86 1.42
C GLU A 471 -17.02 -28.88 0.80
N LYS A 472 -16.89 -28.41 -0.46
CA LYS A 472 -15.63 -28.44 -1.20
C LYS A 472 -15.08 -27.04 -1.43
N ILE A 473 -13.88 -26.80 -0.90
CA ILE A 473 -13.13 -25.58 -1.12
C ILE A 473 -12.36 -25.68 -2.44
N THR A 474 -12.44 -24.62 -3.26
CA THR A 474 -11.68 -24.53 -4.53
C THR A 474 -10.63 -23.42 -4.45
N HIS A 475 -9.60 -23.51 -5.29
CA HIS A 475 -8.59 -22.45 -5.40
C HIS A 475 -9.20 -21.10 -5.79
N GLY A 476 -10.16 -21.06 -6.70
CA GLY A 476 -10.82 -19.83 -7.11
C GLY A 476 -11.59 -19.14 -5.99
N MET A 477 -12.21 -19.89 -5.07
CA MET A 477 -12.84 -19.32 -3.86
C MET A 477 -11.81 -18.63 -2.98
N LEU A 478 -10.71 -19.31 -2.67
CA LEU A 478 -9.63 -18.76 -1.82
C LEU A 478 -8.91 -17.60 -2.51
N ASN A 479 -8.66 -17.71 -3.81
CA ASN A 479 -8.04 -16.64 -4.59
C ASN A 479 -8.85 -15.34 -4.56
N ARG A 480 -10.19 -15.41 -4.60
CA ARG A 480 -11.06 -14.22 -4.48
C ARG A 480 -10.94 -13.56 -3.10
N VAL A 481 -10.81 -14.36 -2.04
CA VAL A 481 -10.57 -13.86 -0.68
C VAL A 481 -9.22 -13.13 -0.59
N GLU A 482 -8.18 -13.65 -1.24
CA GLU A 482 -6.89 -12.96 -1.33
C GLU A 482 -6.94 -11.74 -2.27
N ALA A 483 -7.65 -11.85 -3.41
CA ALA A 483 -7.73 -10.80 -4.43
C ALA A 483 -8.37 -9.51 -3.90
N VAL A 484 -9.36 -9.61 -3.00
CA VAL A 484 -9.91 -8.39 -2.37
C VAL A 484 -8.88 -7.69 -1.50
N ILE A 485 -7.97 -8.40 -0.85
CA ILE A 485 -6.84 -7.80 -0.11
C ILE A 485 -5.84 -7.17 -1.09
N ARG A 486 -5.51 -7.84 -2.20
CA ARG A 486 -4.63 -7.29 -3.26
C ARG A 486 -5.17 -6.00 -3.85
N ALA A 487 -6.50 -5.84 -3.93
CA ALA A 487 -7.11 -4.60 -4.39
C ALA A 487 -6.73 -3.39 -3.54
N TYR A 488 -6.61 -3.54 -2.22
CA TYR A 488 -6.10 -2.50 -1.31
C TYR A 488 -4.59 -2.27 -1.44
N ASP A 489 -3.84 -3.21 -2.03
CA ASP A 489 -2.38 -3.16 -2.13
C ASP A 489 -1.71 -2.97 -0.76
N PRO A 490 -1.94 -3.83 0.23
CA PRO A 490 -1.42 -3.62 1.57
C PRO A 490 0.11 -3.68 1.60
N CYS A 491 0.72 -2.79 2.38
CA CYS A 491 2.13 -2.81 2.71
C CYS A 491 2.28 -3.12 4.20
N LEU A 492 2.35 -4.42 4.52
CA LEU A 492 2.27 -4.88 5.90
C LEU A 492 3.55 -4.56 6.68
N SER A 493 4.71 -4.70 6.06
CA SER A 493 5.99 -4.32 6.67
C SER A 493 6.05 -2.85 7.09
N CYS A 494 5.33 -1.95 6.39
CA CYS A 494 5.23 -0.55 6.77
C CYS A 494 4.36 -0.34 8.01
N SER A 495 3.26 -1.10 8.09
CA SER A 495 2.14 -0.79 8.98
C SER A 495 2.17 -1.54 10.30
N THR A 496 3.13 -2.45 10.49
CA THR A 496 3.27 -3.21 11.73
C THR A 496 3.82 -2.36 12.86
N HIS A 497 3.29 -2.58 14.07
CA HIS A 497 3.65 -1.86 15.27
C HIS A 497 4.03 -2.82 16.41
N ALA A 498 5.04 -2.45 17.20
CA ALA A 498 5.38 -3.11 18.45
C ALA A 498 4.78 -2.34 19.64
N ALA A 499 3.50 -1.99 19.56
CA ALA A 499 2.83 -1.21 20.59
C ALA A 499 1.99 -2.11 21.49
N GLY A 500 2.16 -1.99 22.81
CA GLY A 500 1.33 -2.66 23.80
C GLY A 500 1.61 -4.15 24.00
N LYS A 501 0.63 -4.85 24.52
CA LYS A 501 0.66 -6.31 24.70
C LYS A 501 0.31 -6.94 23.33
N MET A 502 1.34 -7.30 22.58
CA MET A 502 1.12 -7.97 21.31
C MET A 502 0.96 -9.47 21.56
N ALA A 503 -0.08 -10.04 20.97
CA ALA A 503 -0.23 -11.48 20.94
C ALA A 503 0.98 -12.11 20.25
N MET A 504 1.61 -13.06 20.89
CA MET A 504 2.72 -13.81 20.34
C MET A 504 2.44 -15.30 20.56
N GLN A 505 2.53 -16.07 19.47
CA GLN A 505 2.42 -17.52 19.53
C GLN A 505 3.73 -18.11 19.08
N ILE A 506 4.36 -18.90 19.92
CA ILE A 506 5.59 -19.63 19.63
C ILE A 506 5.25 -21.11 19.71
N GLN A 507 5.49 -21.84 18.64
CA GLN A 507 5.28 -23.28 18.56
C GLN A 507 6.62 -23.99 18.38
N LEU A 508 6.90 -24.97 19.22
CA LEU A 508 7.97 -25.93 19.01
C LEU A 508 7.40 -27.07 18.16
N LEU A 509 7.95 -27.24 16.97
CA LEU A 509 7.52 -28.28 16.04
C LEU A 509 8.54 -29.43 16.02
N SER A 510 8.05 -30.66 15.95
CA SER A 510 8.84 -31.82 15.60
C SER A 510 9.24 -31.80 14.11
N PRO A 511 10.25 -32.60 13.66
CA PRO A 511 10.67 -32.65 12.27
C PRO A 511 9.55 -33.03 11.27
N ASP A 512 8.55 -33.78 11.71
CA ASP A 512 7.35 -34.12 10.93
C ASP A 512 6.26 -33.03 11.02
N GLY A 513 6.54 -31.95 11.78
CA GLY A 513 5.69 -30.76 11.88
C GLY A 513 4.54 -30.87 12.90
N ALA A 514 4.58 -31.86 13.80
CA ALA A 514 3.63 -31.87 14.92
C ALA A 514 4.02 -30.82 15.96
N VAL A 515 3.03 -30.14 16.54
CA VAL A 515 3.27 -29.18 17.63
C VAL A 515 3.63 -29.96 18.90
N LEU A 516 4.86 -29.78 19.40
CA LEU A 516 5.35 -30.39 20.62
C LEU A 516 5.06 -29.54 21.85
N ASP A 517 5.11 -28.22 21.68
CA ASP A 517 4.86 -27.26 22.75
C ASP A 517 4.42 -25.91 22.15
N GLU A 518 3.67 -25.14 22.91
CA GLU A 518 3.15 -23.83 22.47
C GLU A 518 3.13 -22.85 23.63
N VAL A 519 3.66 -21.65 23.37
CA VAL A 519 3.58 -20.51 24.30
C VAL A 519 2.78 -19.40 23.61
N VAL A 520 1.66 -19.02 24.21
CA VAL A 520 0.82 -17.90 23.76
C VAL A 520 0.92 -16.77 24.77
N ARG A 521 1.24 -15.58 24.29
CA ARG A 521 1.18 -14.34 25.05
C ARG A 521 0.09 -13.45 24.46
N ASN A 522 -0.98 -13.24 25.20
CA ASN A 522 -2.09 -12.35 24.89
C ASN A 522 -1.86 -10.93 25.43
#